data_e847696349fbd0c0f912d3584b670902
#
_entry.id   e847696349fbd0c0f912d3584b670902
#
_cell.length_a   1.000
_cell.length_b   1.000
_cell.length_c   1.000
_cell.angle_alpha   90.00
_cell.angle_beta   90.00
_cell.angle_gamma   90.00
#
_symmetry.space_group_name_H-M   'P 1'
#
loop_
_entity.id
_entity.type
_entity.pdbx_description
1 polymer ?
#
loop_
_entity_poly.entity_id
_entity_poly.type
_entity_poly.pdbx_seq_one_letter_code
_entity_poly.pdbx_strand_id
1 'polypeptide(L)'
;MPELVAGVDGTKRGWVAVILIDGRFREARLIEGVESDFSELADMKRIAIDIPIGYGPREADALARALVGGSSVFSIPERERFDVPFAEGGGISAQAHALGDRIKHVTALAAKDRRLREVHPELCFTAMNDMKRLKFRKKSAGGAFERLGLLRRHGINIDPGTLGGAATIPLDDVLDAAACAWTAARRDAVSLPDPAERLDGVGAAIWY
;
A
#
# COMPACT_ATOMS: atom_id res chain seq x y z
N MET A 1 24.73 -4.45 -7.86
CA MET A 1 23.60 -4.34 -8.82
C MET A 1 22.63 -3.29 -8.28
N PRO A 2 22.02 -2.46 -9.12
CA PRO A 2 21.04 -1.49 -8.68
C PRO A 2 19.86 -2.19 -7.97
N GLU A 3 19.35 -1.56 -6.94
CA GLU A 3 18.25 -2.11 -6.15
C GLU A 3 16.91 -1.67 -6.73
N LEU A 4 16.14 -2.63 -7.26
CA LEU A 4 14.80 -2.41 -7.78
C LEU A 4 13.77 -2.75 -6.70
N VAL A 5 12.82 -1.84 -6.47
CA VAL A 5 11.70 -2.05 -5.56
C VAL A 5 10.41 -1.53 -6.17
N ALA A 6 9.28 -2.03 -5.73
CA ALA A 6 7.97 -1.56 -6.17
C ALA A 6 7.08 -1.18 -4.99
N GLY A 7 6.27 -0.13 -5.19
CA GLY A 7 5.12 0.15 -4.37
C GLY A 7 3.85 -0.03 -5.20
N VAL A 8 2.84 -0.63 -4.63
CA VAL A 8 1.63 -1.06 -5.34
C VAL A 8 0.38 -0.55 -4.62
N ASP A 9 -0.56 -0.01 -5.39
CA ASP A 9 -1.89 0.35 -4.91
C ASP A 9 -2.98 -0.20 -5.82
N GLY A 10 -4.18 -0.42 -5.25
CA GLY A 10 -5.33 -0.97 -5.95
C GLY A 10 -6.04 0.06 -6.81
N THR A 11 -6.38 -0.30 -8.05
CA THR A 11 -7.18 0.53 -8.98
C THR A 11 -8.43 -0.21 -9.44
N LYS A 12 -9.34 0.47 -10.14
CA LYS A 12 -10.52 -0.19 -10.74
C LYS A 12 -10.15 -1.29 -11.75
N ARG A 13 -8.99 -1.19 -12.41
CA ARG A 13 -8.55 -2.10 -13.47
C ARG A 13 -7.61 -3.21 -12.96
N GLY A 14 -7.18 -3.14 -11.72
CA GLY A 14 -6.20 -4.04 -11.13
C GLY A 14 -5.31 -3.29 -10.15
N TRP A 15 -4.06 -3.03 -10.52
CA TRP A 15 -3.06 -2.42 -9.66
C TRP A 15 -2.25 -1.37 -10.41
N VAL A 16 -1.84 -0.34 -9.72
CA VAL A 16 -0.78 0.55 -10.18
C VAL A 16 0.49 0.26 -9.38
N ALA A 17 1.59 0.06 -10.08
CA ALA A 17 2.90 -0.15 -9.47
C ALA A 17 3.83 1.01 -9.82
N VAL A 18 4.45 1.63 -8.81
CA VAL A 18 5.54 2.58 -8.98
C VAL A 18 6.86 1.87 -8.69
N ILE A 19 7.79 1.94 -9.64
CA ILE A 19 9.08 1.26 -9.57
C ILE A 19 10.17 2.29 -9.30
N LEU A 20 10.97 2.02 -8.27
CA LEU A 20 12.17 2.79 -7.95
C LEU A 20 13.43 1.96 -8.23
N ILE A 21 14.45 2.65 -8.70
CA ILE A 21 15.81 2.14 -8.82
C ILE A 21 16.71 2.99 -7.91
N ASP A 22 17.36 2.34 -6.95
CA ASP A 22 18.21 3.01 -5.94
C ASP A 22 17.49 4.21 -5.27
N GLY A 23 16.19 4.04 -4.95
CA GLY A 23 15.34 5.04 -4.32
C GLY A 23 14.84 6.17 -5.23
N ARG A 24 15.13 6.13 -6.54
CA ARG A 24 14.69 7.14 -7.51
C ARG A 24 13.60 6.60 -8.42
N PHE A 25 12.64 7.43 -8.78
CA PHE A 25 11.57 7.07 -9.71
C PHE A 25 12.15 6.62 -11.06
N ARG A 26 11.70 5.46 -11.52
CA ARG A 26 12.02 4.92 -12.84
C ARG A 26 10.82 4.96 -13.77
N GLU A 27 9.72 4.33 -13.37
CA GLU A 27 8.50 4.19 -14.17
C GLU A 27 7.31 3.85 -13.29
N ALA A 28 6.11 3.99 -13.86
CA ALA A 28 4.90 3.40 -13.29
C ALA A 28 4.31 2.40 -14.28
N ARG A 29 3.68 1.35 -13.77
CA ARG A 29 2.99 0.30 -14.55
C ARG A 29 1.57 0.15 -14.10
N LEU A 30 0.67 -0.06 -15.05
CA LEU A 30 -0.66 -0.58 -14.79
C LEU A 30 -0.60 -2.10 -14.96
N ILE A 31 -0.90 -2.82 -13.90
CA ILE A 31 -1.00 -4.28 -13.87
C ILE A 31 -2.48 -4.63 -13.90
N GLU A 32 -2.92 -5.23 -15.00
CA GLU A 32 -4.34 -5.53 -15.21
C GLU A 32 -4.79 -6.74 -14.39
N GLY A 33 -6.02 -6.67 -13.91
CA GLY A 33 -6.64 -7.75 -13.15
C GLY A 33 -6.33 -7.73 -11.65
N VAL A 34 -7.35 -7.99 -10.85
CA VAL A 34 -7.25 -8.02 -9.37
C VAL A 34 -6.44 -9.23 -8.90
N GLU A 35 -6.51 -10.35 -9.63
CA GLU A 35 -5.86 -11.62 -9.31
C GLU A 35 -4.47 -11.78 -9.94
N SER A 36 -3.79 -10.67 -10.27
CA SER A 36 -2.42 -10.71 -10.77
C SER A 36 -1.47 -11.35 -9.75
N ASP A 37 -0.59 -12.23 -10.22
CA ASP A 37 0.47 -12.85 -9.41
C ASP A 37 1.71 -11.97 -9.25
N PHE A 38 1.66 -10.73 -9.77
CA PHE A 38 2.78 -9.79 -9.80
C PHE A 38 4.04 -10.33 -10.49
N SER A 39 3.90 -11.25 -11.45
CA SER A 39 5.02 -11.75 -12.26
C SER A 39 5.77 -10.62 -12.99
N GLU A 40 5.06 -9.53 -13.33
CA GLU A 40 5.64 -8.31 -13.89
C GLU A 40 6.61 -7.59 -12.92
N LEU A 41 6.57 -7.93 -11.63
CA LEU A 41 7.44 -7.42 -10.57
C LEU A 41 8.47 -8.48 -10.09
N ALA A 42 8.77 -9.49 -10.90
CA ALA A 42 9.65 -10.61 -10.53
C ALA A 42 11.06 -10.14 -10.12
N ASP A 43 11.56 -9.10 -10.77
CA ASP A 43 12.91 -8.54 -10.52
C ASP A 43 12.98 -7.62 -9.29
N MET A 44 11.87 -7.33 -8.65
CA MET A 44 11.84 -6.43 -7.48
C MET A 44 12.37 -7.15 -6.25
N LYS A 45 13.24 -6.49 -5.51
CA LYS A 45 13.79 -7.01 -4.26
C LYS A 45 12.78 -6.95 -3.10
N ARG A 46 11.92 -5.94 -3.12
CA ARG A 46 10.82 -5.73 -2.16
C ARG A 46 9.62 -5.15 -2.91
N ILE A 47 8.44 -5.56 -2.48
CA ILE A 47 7.16 -5.07 -3.00
C ILE A 47 6.34 -4.60 -1.80
N ALA A 48 6.08 -3.31 -1.70
CA ALA A 48 5.22 -2.72 -0.67
C ALA A 48 3.84 -2.44 -1.26
N ILE A 49 2.79 -2.92 -0.61
CA ILE A 49 1.43 -2.88 -1.15
C ILE A 49 0.44 -2.26 -0.17
N ASP A 50 -0.42 -1.34 -0.68
CA ASP A 50 -1.53 -0.73 0.09
C ASP A 50 -2.74 -1.66 0.10
N ILE A 51 -2.55 -2.85 0.64
CA ILE A 51 -3.63 -3.79 0.95
C ILE A 51 -3.27 -4.55 2.21
N PRO A 52 -4.22 -4.72 3.13
CA PRO A 52 -4.01 -5.52 4.33
C PRO A 52 -3.59 -6.96 4.02
N ILE A 53 -2.64 -7.47 4.80
CA ILE A 53 -2.16 -8.85 4.73
C ILE A 53 -2.54 -9.58 6.03
N GLY A 54 -3.30 -10.67 5.92
CA GLY A 54 -3.86 -11.40 7.06
C GLY A 54 -5.30 -11.01 7.38
N TYR A 55 -5.90 -11.72 8.31
CA TYR A 55 -7.30 -11.59 8.70
C TYR A 55 -7.45 -11.42 10.21
N GLY A 56 -8.65 -11.05 10.65
CA GLY A 56 -9.00 -10.87 12.06
C GLY A 56 -8.49 -9.58 12.68
N PRO A 57 -8.76 -9.38 13.96
CA PRO A 57 -8.29 -8.21 14.68
C PRO A 57 -6.76 -8.19 14.73
N ARG A 58 -6.14 -7.13 14.18
CA ARG A 58 -4.68 -6.99 14.10
C ARG A 58 -4.21 -5.83 14.97
N GLU A 59 -3.12 -6.04 15.70
CA GLU A 59 -2.45 -4.99 16.45
C GLU A 59 -1.96 -3.86 15.53
N ALA A 60 -1.51 -4.22 14.31
CA ALA A 60 -1.09 -3.30 13.26
C ALA A 60 -2.10 -2.18 13.00
N ASP A 61 -3.40 -2.53 12.88
CA ASP A 61 -4.46 -1.57 12.60
C ASP A 61 -4.66 -0.59 13.77
N ALA A 62 -4.56 -1.08 15.00
CA ALA A 62 -4.72 -0.23 16.19
C ALA A 62 -3.56 0.77 16.32
N LEU A 63 -2.32 0.31 16.11
CA LEU A 63 -1.12 1.13 16.17
C LEU A 63 -1.09 2.17 15.03
N ALA A 64 -1.37 1.76 13.80
CA ALA A 64 -1.45 2.68 12.66
C ALA A 64 -2.53 3.75 12.85
N ARG A 65 -3.69 3.35 13.38
CA ARG A 65 -4.83 4.26 13.66
C ARG A 65 -4.46 5.33 14.69
N ALA A 66 -3.64 5.00 15.66
CA ALA A 66 -3.15 5.98 16.65
C ALA A 66 -2.28 7.07 15.99
N LEU A 67 -1.53 6.73 14.94
CA LEU A 67 -0.63 7.65 14.25
C LEU A 67 -1.34 8.50 13.20
N VAL A 68 -2.14 7.88 12.31
CA VAL A 68 -2.74 8.60 11.18
C VAL A 68 -4.22 8.97 11.37
N GLY A 69 -4.89 8.43 12.38
CA GLY A 69 -6.30 8.71 12.70
C GLY A 69 -7.24 7.60 12.24
N GLY A 70 -8.37 7.52 12.93
CA GLY A 70 -9.32 6.41 12.80
C GLY A 70 -10.06 6.31 11.47
N SER A 71 -10.11 7.40 10.69
CA SER A 71 -10.81 7.40 9.40
C SER A 71 -9.99 6.79 8.25
N SER A 72 -8.68 6.60 8.45
CA SER A 72 -7.77 6.11 7.39
C SER A 72 -7.52 4.61 7.50
N VAL A 73 -7.68 4.03 8.67
CA VAL A 73 -7.37 2.61 8.93
C VAL A 73 -8.64 1.91 9.41
N PHE A 74 -9.16 0.99 8.62
CA PHE A 74 -10.29 0.15 9.01
C PHE A 74 -9.81 -1.17 9.64
N SER A 75 -10.66 -1.79 10.45
CA SER A 75 -10.36 -3.10 11.04
C SER A 75 -10.62 -4.20 10.03
N ILE A 76 -9.71 -5.17 9.96
CA ILE A 76 -9.87 -6.34 9.10
C ILE A 76 -10.71 -7.37 9.85
N PRO A 77 -11.79 -7.89 9.26
CA PRO A 77 -12.59 -8.95 9.84
C PRO A 77 -11.90 -10.32 9.67
N GLU A 78 -12.45 -11.34 10.38
CA GLU A 78 -12.12 -12.74 10.13
C GLU A 78 -12.43 -13.13 8.68
N ARG A 79 -11.69 -14.09 8.14
CA ARG A 79 -11.75 -14.50 6.74
C ARG A 79 -13.17 -14.85 6.26
N GLU A 80 -13.91 -15.59 7.09
CA GLU A 80 -15.25 -16.06 6.77
C GLU A 80 -16.26 -14.94 6.56
N ARG A 81 -15.99 -13.76 7.12
CA ARG A 81 -16.84 -12.57 6.96
C ARG A 81 -16.83 -12.00 5.54
N PHE A 82 -15.76 -12.25 4.79
CA PHE A 82 -15.67 -11.84 3.40
C PHE A 82 -16.47 -12.74 2.44
N ASP A 83 -16.89 -13.92 2.89
CA ASP A 83 -17.67 -14.87 2.10
C ASP A 83 -19.19 -14.67 2.28
N VAL A 84 -19.59 -13.77 3.20
CA VAL A 84 -21.01 -13.42 3.46
C VAL A 84 -21.37 -12.15 2.67
N PRO A 85 -22.53 -12.12 1.97
CA PRO A 85 -22.99 -10.92 1.32
C PRO A 85 -23.05 -9.71 2.26
N PHE A 86 -22.68 -8.52 1.81
CA PHE A 86 -22.61 -7.32 2.67
C PHE A 86 -23.93 -7.02 3.38
N ALA A 87 -25.07 -7.25 2.73
CA ALA A 87 -26.41 -7.04 3.30
C ALA A 87 -26.72 -7.98 4.48
N GLU A 88 -26.06 -9.14 4.55
CA GLU A 88 -26.26 -10.18 5.57
C GLU A 88 -25.13 -10.19 6.60
N GLY A 89 -23.99 -9.59 6.28
CA GLY A 89 -22.73 -9.69 7.01
C GLY A 89 -22.50 -8.63 8.07
N GLY A 90 -23.46 -8.37 8.96
CA GLY A 90 -23.31 -7.39 10.02
C GLY A 90 -21.92 -7.36 10.70
N GLY A 91 -21.38 -6.16 10.89
CA GLY A 91 -20.08 -5.94 11.58
C GLY A 91 -18.85 -5.80 10.69
N ILE A 92 -18.99 -5.88 9.36
CA ILE A 92 -17.92 -5.54 8.40
C ILE A 92 -18.15 -4.16 7.81
N SER A 93 -17.11 -3.34 7.68
CA SER A 93 -17.22 -2.05 7.00
C SER A 93 -17.41 -2.22 5.49
N ALA A 94 -18.13 -1.29 4.84
CA ALA A 94 -18.29 -1.31 3.39
C ALA A 94 -16.93 -1.28 2.66
N GLN A 95 -15.95 -0.60 3.21
CA GLN A 95 -14.60 -0.55 2.67
C GLN A 95 -13.90 -1.91 2.77
N ALA A 96 -13.94 -2.56 3.92
CA ALA A 96 -13.36 -3.89 4.09
C ALA A 96 -14.01 -4.91 3.15
N HIS A 97 -15.35 -4.89 3.03
CA HIS A 97 -16.06 -5.77 2.12
C HIS A 97 -15.67 -5.56 0.66
N ALA A 98 -15.61 -4.30 0.21
CA ALA A 98 -15.22 -3.95 -1.16
C ALA A 98 -13.77 -4.37 -1.51
N LEU A 99 -12.89 -4.47 -0.51
CA LEU A 99 -11.51 -4.92 -0.69
C LEU A 99 -11.30 -6.42 -0.42
N GLY A 100 -12.37 -7.15 -0.07
CA GLY A 100 -12.28 -8.54 0.38
C GLY A 100 -11.52 -9.47 -0.57
N ASP A 101 -11.82 -9.42 -1.87
CA ASP A 101 -11.14 -10.27 -2.86
C ASP A 101 -9.66 -9.91 -2.99
N ARG A 102 -9.30 -8.61 -2.91
CA ARG A 102 -7.90 -8.19 -2.91
C ARG A 102 -7.17 -8.64 -1.66
N ILE A 103 -7.80 -8.53 -0.49
CA ILE A 103 -7.21 -8.97 0.79
C ILE A 103 -6.96 -10.48 0.75
N LYS A 104 -7.92 -11.28 0.29
CA LYS A 104 -7.78 -12.73 0.13
C LYS A 104 -6.63 -13.07 -0.83
N HIS A 105 -6.60 -12.42 -1.98
CA HIS A 105 -5.60 -12.65 -3.01
C HIS A 105 -4.19 -12.30 -2.51
N VAL A 106 -4.00 -11.09 -2.00
CA VAL A 106 -2.67 -10.61 -1.55
C VAL A 106 -2.17 -11.39 -0.33
N THR A 107 -3.06 -11.77 0.60
CA THR A 107 -2.70 -12.63 1.74
C THR A 107 -2.18 -13.99 1.27
N ALA A 108 -2.84 -14.60 0.27
CA ALA A 108 -2.39 -15.87 -0.31
C ALA A 108 -1.05 -15.75 -1.05
N LEU A 109 -0.80 -14.61 -1.70
CA LEU A 109 0.50 -14.34 -2.34
C LEU A 109 1.60 -14.11 -1.30
N ALA A 110 1.34 -13.32 -0.25
CA ALA A 110 2.31 -13.03 0.80
C ALA A 110 2.75 -14.27 1.58
N ALA A 111 1.91 -15.29 1.67
CA ALA A 111 2.28 -16.59 2.24
C ALA A 111 3.37 -17.31 1.42
N LYS A 112 3.48 -17.03 0.12
CA LYS A 112 4.42 -17.65 -0.82
C LYS A 112 5.58 -16.72 -1.19
N ASP A 113 5.37 -15.42 -1.18
CA ASP A 113 6.35 -14.41 -1.58
C ASP A 113 6.67 -13.45 -0.43
N ARG A 114 7.80 -13.68 0.22
CA ARG A 114 8.28 -12.87 1.35
C ARG A 114 8.73 -11.45 0.96
N ARG A 115 8.75 -11.12 -0.33
CA ARG A 115 9.04 -9.76 -0.80
C ARG A 115 7.86 -8.82 -0.58
N LEU A 116 6.61 -9.37 -0.50
CA LEU A 116 5.42 -8.58 -0.24
C LEU A 116 5.37 -8.14 1.22
N ARG A 117 5.11 -6.84 1.41
CA ARG A 117 4.93 -6.20 2.71
C ARG A 117 3.74 -5.27 2.64
N GLU A 118 2.87 -5.33 3.63
CA GLU A 118 1.79 -4.37 3.77
C GLU A 118 2.35 -3.01 4.17
N VAL A 119 1.83 -1.97 3.54
CA VAL A 119 2.17 -0.57 3.79
C VAL A 119 0.88 0.25 3.80
N HIS A 120 0.87 1.35 4.54
CA HIS A 120 -0.25 2.28 4.52
C HIS A 120 0.22 3.67 4.07
N PRO A 121 -0.21 4.18 2.89
CA PRO A 121 0.30 5.42 2.30
C PRO A 121 0.24 6.65 3.21
N GLU A 122 -0.85 6.84 3.96
CA GLU A 122 -0.95 7.97 4.88
C GLU A 122 0.09 7.89 6.02
N LEU A 123 0.48 6.68 6.43
CA LEU A 123 1.55 6.49 7.40
C LEU A 123 2.91 6.80 6.77
N CYS A 124 3.14 6.36 5.52
CA CYS A 124 4.35 6.69 4.77
C CYS A 124 4.51 8.20 4.60
N PHE A 125 3.46 8.90 4.16
CA PHE A 125 3.50 10.35 4.02
C PHE A 125 3.68 11.07 5.37
N THR A 126 3.08 10.54 6.43
CA THR A 126 3.31 11.06 7.79
C THR A 126 4.77 10.89 8.20
N ALA A 127 5.38 9.74 7.91
CA ALA A 127 6.80 9.49 8.16
C ALA A 127 7.71 10.38 7.30
N MET A 128 7.41 10.57 6.01
CA MET A 128 8.09 11.53 5.13
C MET A 128 8.02 12.97 5.64
N ASN A 129 7.01 13.29 6.43
CA ASN A 129 6.75 14.62 6.99
C ASN A 129 7.14 14.72 8.48
N ASP A 130 8.22 14.03 8.89
CA ASP A 130 8.73 14.03 10.27
C ASP A 130 7.67 13.65 11.30
N MET A 131 6.88 12.63 11.02
CA MET A 131 5.77 12.14 11.84
C MET A 131 4.64 13.17 12.07
N LYS A 132 4.54 14.20 11.21
CA LYS A 132 3.46 15.18 11.23
C LYS A 132 2.41 14.82 10.19
N ARG A 133 1.14 14.84 10.58
CA ARG A 133 0.03 14.60 9.66
C ARG A 133 -0.01 15.65 8.54
N LEU A 134 -0.44 15.23 7.35
CA LEU A 134 -0.62 16.12 6.23
C LEU A 134 -1.80 17.08 6.47
N LYS A 135 -1.67 18.28 5.93
CA LYS A 135 -2.65 19.36 6.12
C LYS A 135 -3.90 19.16 5.28
N PHE A 136 -3.74 18.65 4.06
CA PHE A 136 -4.82 18.57 3.09
C PHE A 136 -5.26 17.12 2.81
N ARG A 137 -6.55 16.95 2.53
CA ARG A 137 -7.12 15.64 2.14
C ARG A 137 -6.51 15.18 0.80
N LYS A 138 -6.23 13.88 0.64
CA LYS A 138 -5.54 13.32 -0.54
C LYS A 138 -6.20 13.67 -1.88
N LYS A 139 -7.52 13.70 -1.95
CA LYS A 139 -8.30 14.02 -3.16
C LYS A 139 -8.44 15.52 -3.46
N SER A 140 -7.84 16.40 -2.67
CA SER A 140 -7.81 17.84 -2.96
C SER A 140 -6.54 18.23 -3.72
N ALA A 141 -6.58 19.34 -4.45
CA ALA A 141 -5.39 19.88 -5.12
C ALA A 141 -4.26 20.13 -4.12
N GLY A 142 -4.55 20.73 -2.96
CA GLY A 142 -3.57 20.93 -1.89
C GLY A 142 -2.94 19.62 -1.43
N GLY A 143 -3.75 18.56 -1.27
CA GLY A 143 -3.27 17.24 -0.87
C GLY A 143 -2.38 16.58 -1.92
N ALA A 144 -2.72 16.73 -3.21
CA ALA A 144 -1.88 16.23 -4.29
C ALA A 144 -0.53 16.93 -4.34
N PHE A 145 -0.51 18.27 -4.27
CA PHE A 145 0.74 19.06 -4.27
C PHE A 145 1.58 18.81 -3.00
N GLU A 146 0.96 18.66 -1.84
CA GLU A 146 1.67 18.35 -0.59
C GLU A 146 2.40 17.00 -0.70
N ARG A 147 1.73 15.95 -1.20
CA ARG A 147 2.31 14.61 -1.43
C ARG A 147 3.40 14.61 -2.49
N LEU A 148 3.18 15.27 -3.63
CA LEU A 148 4.21 15.45 -4.65
C LEU A 148 5.45 16.17 -4.10
N GLY A 149 5.25 17.20 -3.29
CA GLY A 149 6.34 17.92 -2.62
C GLY A 149 7.14 17.03 -1.67
N LEU A 150 6.46 16.17 -0.91
CA LEU A 150 7.11 15.19 -0.03
C LEU A 150 7.92 14.18 -0.84
N LEU A 151 7.33 13.55 -1.84
CA LEU A 151 8.02 12.58 -2.71
C LEU A 151 9.28 13.20 -3.32
N ARG A 152 9.19 14.42 -3.85
CA ARG A 152 10.34 15.15 -4.43
C ARG A 152 11.45 15.41 -3.40
N ARG A 153 11.11 15.78 -2.17
CA ARG A 153 12.11 15.96 -1.09
C ARG A 153 12.85 14.67 -0.76
N HIS A 154 12.22 13.53 -0.97
CA HIS A 154 12.80 12.21 -0.79
C HIS A 154 13.38 11.61 -2.09
N GLY A 155 13.60 12.43 -3.12
CA GLY A 155 14.27 12.01 -4.37
C GLY A 155 13.37 11.32 -5.39
N ILE A 156 12.06 11.22 -5.13
CA ILE A 156 11.09 10.58 -6.02
C ILE A 156 10.42 11.65 -6.88
N ASN A 157 10.94 11.85 -8.08
CA ASN A 157 10.40 12.80 -9.06
C ASN A 157 9.60 12.05 -10.10
N ILE A 158 8.28 12.03 -9.95
CA ILE A 158 7.38 11.37 -10.90
C ILE A 158 7.36 12.19 -12.20
N ASP A 159 7.78 11.56 -13.29
CA ASP A 159 7.74 12.15 -14.63
C ASP A 159 6.47 11.64 -15.36
N PRO A 160 5.54 12.55 -15.72
CA PRO A 160 4.36 12.17 -16.48
C PRO A 160 4.65 11.42 -17.79
N GLY A 161 5.79 11.69 -18.41
CA GLY A 161 6.21 11.02 -19.65
C GLY A 161 6.56 9.55 -19.50
N THR A 162 6.78 9.08 -18.26
CA THR A 162 7.15 7.67 -17.97
C THR A 162 6.08 6.88 -17.22
N LEU A 163 4.87 7.42 -17.14
CA LEU A 163 3.73 6.75 -16.51
C LEU A 163 3.13 5.61 -17.36
N GLY A 164 3.34 5.61 -18.67
CA GLY A 164 2.78 4.58 -19.55
C GLY A 164 1.27 4.40 -19.35
N GLY A 165 0.80 3.16 -19.18
CA GLY A 165 -0.60 2.84 -18.91
C GLY A 165 -1.13 3.44 -17.60
N ALA A 166 -0.25 3.69 -16.64
CA ALA A 166 -0.62 4.33 -15.37
C ALA A 166 -1.02 5.81 -15.51
N ALA A 167 -0.75 6.47 -16.66
CA ALA A 167 -1.19 7.83 -16.93
C ALA A 167 -2.73 7.99 -16.94
N THR A 168 -3.47 6.90 -17.07
CA THR A 168 -4.95 6.88 -17.03
C THR A 168 -5.52 6.62 -15.63
N ILE A 169 -4.67 6.37 -14.65
CA ILE A 169 -5.04 6.08 -13.26
C ILE A 169 -5.20 7.39 -12.48
N PRO A 170 -6.13 7.47 -11.52
CA PRO A 170 -6.23 8.61 -10.62
C PRO A 170 -4.89 8.96 -9.99
N LEU A 171 -4.59 10.26 -9.88
CA LEU A 171 -3.30 10.73 -9.36
C LEU A 171 -3.06 10.27 -7.92
N ASP A 172 -4.09 10.23 -7.09
CA ASP A 172 -3.99 9.78 -5.69
C ASP A 172 -3.50 8.32 -5.61
N ASP A 173 -3.98 7.42 -6.47
CA ASP A 173 -3.54 6.01 -6.49
C ASP A 173 -2.05 5.92 -6.91
N VAL A 174 -1.60 6.73 -7.88
CA VAL A 174 -0.18 6.78 -8.28
C VAL A 174 0.71 7.32 -7.16
N LEU A 175 0.24 8.35 -6.43
CA LEU A 175 0.98 8.92 -5.31
C LEU A 175 1.05 7.95 -4.12
N ASP A 176 -0.03 7.22 -3.85
CA ASP A 176 -0.08 6.21 -2.80
C ASP A 176 0.88 5.04 -3.14
N ALA A 177 0.89 4.56 -4.38
CA ALA A 177 1.88 3.58 -4.85
C ALA A 177 3.33 4.10 -4.73
N ALA A 178 3.57 5.39 -5.02
CA ALA A 178 4.90 5.99 -4.87
C ALA A 178 5.36 6.07 -3.40
N ALA A 179 4.43 6.33 -2.47
CA ALA A 179 4.71 6.32 -1.04
C ALA A 179 5.03 4.90 -0.54
N CYS A 180 4.31 3.88 -1.04
CA CYS A 180 4.64 2.48 -0.78
C CYS A 180 6.04 2.14 -1.30
N ALA A 181 6.39 2.57 -2.53
CA ALA A 181 7.70 2.33 -3.11
C ALA A 181 8.84 2.97 -2.29
N TRP A 182 8.61 4.16 -1.73
CA TRP A 182 9.56 4.81 -0.83
C TRP A 182 9.85 3.94 0.40
N THR A 183 8.82 3.39 1.04
CA THR A 183 9.00 2.47 2.16
C THR A 183 9.75 1.20 1.73
N ALA A 184 9.43 0.64 0.55
CA ALA A 184 10.13 -0.53 0.02
C ALA A 184 11.62 -0.26 -0.23
N ALA A 185 12.00 0.97 -0.60
CA ALA A 185 13.39 1.35 -0.85
C ALA A 185 14.22 1.51 0.44
N ARG A 186 13.59 1.74 1.60
CA ARG A 186 14.27 2.02 2.86
C ARG A 186 14.77 0.73 3.52
N ARG A 187 16.00 0.78 4.04
CA ARG A 187 16.57 -0.29 4.87
C ARG A 187 16.21 -0.15 6.34
N ASP A 188 15.90 1.07 6.75
CA ASP A 188 15.50 1.49 8.09
C ASP A 188 13.97 1.63 8.25
N ALA A 189 13.21 1.06 7.30
CA ALA A 189 11.76 0.98 7.44
C ALA A 189 11.39 0.18 8.70
N VAL A 190 10.47 0.72 9.49
CA VAL A 190 9.96 0.10 10.70
C VAL A 190 8.59 -0.52 10.46
N SER A 191 8.18 -1.44 11.31
CA SER A 191 6.87 -2.09 11.23
C SER A 191 6.02 -1.81 12.47
N LEU A 192 4.72 -1.91 12.31
CA LEU A 192 3.71 -1.87 13.36
C LEU A 192 2.91 -3.18 13.32
N PRO A 193 3.01 -4.02 14.36
CA PRO A 193 3.98 -4.00 15.45
C PRO A 193 5.39 -4.38 15.00
N ASP A 194 6.38 -4.20 15.87
CA ASP A 194 7.73 -4.69 15.70
C ASP A 194 8.12 -5.54 16.95
N PRO A 195 8.34 -6.86 16.81
CA PRO A 195 8.28 -7.66 15.57
C PRO A 195 6.85 -7.82 15.01
N ALA A 196 6.77 -8.11 13.71
CA ALA A 196 5.50 -8.39 13.05
C ALA A 196 4.72 -9.51 13.73
N GLU A 197 3.43 -9.30 13.92
CA GLU A 197 2.48 -10.32 14.37
C GLU A 197 2.37 -11.45 13.34
N ARG A 198 2.08 -12.67 13.75
CA ARG A 198 1.86 -13.78 12.82
C ARG A 198 0.38 -14.20 12.84
N LEU A 199 -0.28 -13.93 11.73
CA LEU A 199 -1.68 -14.30 11.51
C LEU A 199 -1.77 -15.12 10.21
N ASP A 200 -2.49 -16.23 10.24
CA ASP A 200 -2.71 -17.11 9.08
C ASP A 200 -1.42 -17.52 8.33
N GLY A 201 -0.31 -17.66 9.05
CA GLY A 201 0.96 -18.06 8.48
C GLY A 201 1.75 -16.91 7.83
N VAL A 202 1.20 -15.71 7.77
CA VAL A 202 1.86 -14.50 7.25
C VAL A 202 2.31 -13.56 8.36
N GLY A 203 3.26 -12.69 8.07
CA GLY A 203 3.63 -11.58 8.95
C GLY A 203 2.64 -10.44 8.77
N ALA A 204 1.77 -10.23 9.74
CA ALA A 204 0.83 -9.11 9.76
C ALA A 204 1.49 -7.91 10.43
N ALA A 205 1.90 -6.94 9.64
CA ALA A 205 2.46 -5.68 10.11
C ALA A 205 2.36 -4.63 9.00
N ILE A 206 2.13 -3.38 9.39
CA ILE A 206 2.15 -2.22 8.48
C ILE A 206 3.54 -1.59 8.53
N TRP A 207 4.23 -1.56 7.40
CA TRP A 207 5.56 -0.96 7.27
C TRP A 207 5.49 0.51 6.84
N TYR A 208 6.47 1.33 7.28
CA TYR A 208 6.58 2.74 6.90
C TYR A 208 7.99 3.30 7.04
#